data_cfea4ec3a962cdcb0515a61652cf7752
#
_entry.id   cfea4ec3a962cdcb0515a61652cf7752
#
_cell.length_a   1.000
_cell.length_b   1.000
_cell.length_c   1.000
_cell.angle_alpha   90.00
_cell.angle_beta   90.00
_cell.angle_gamma   90.00
#
_symmetry.space_group_name_H-M   'P 1'
#
loop_
_entity.id
_entity.type
_entity.pdbx_description
1 polymer ?
#
loop_
_entity_poly.entity_id
_entity_poly.type
_entity_poly.pdbx_seq_one_letter_code
_entity_poly.pdbx_strand_id
1 'polypeptide(L)'
;MYKIVFFCIPAHGHTNPTLGVVKELVSRGHQVWYYSYDLFREKIQATGATYISCDPFDAELQLSPEEAARLGKDLALSTRVLTDTALALDSAVCAHMQQLQPDCIVADSMAVWGKAIAMKLNIPFVSSTTTFAFNRQSAKVLKQSPAELVRMLFAMPKIQKQIRRLQQAGYPIHNILDILQNDDNTHTVVYTSPEFQPCSDTFSDKYAFVGPSLRPAASGITKTRDTLVYISMGTVDNAMLPLYRQLIAQLTHTEYQVILSVGDRVPLSALAPLPPHISAYPQVDQIAVLQKADVFLSHGGMNSVSESLYYGVPLVLLPQTTEQRGVTAQVCRLGAGLEPKDTSGPSLLAAIQTILANPGYREAAGRISESFRRCPGASGAADKIESVCRQHLR
;
A
#
# COMPACT_ATOMS: atom_id res chain seq x y z
N MET A 1 -28.84 -8.46 -1.45
CA MET A 1 -27.92 -8.65 -0.30
C MET A 1 -26.94 -9.74 -0.69
N TYR A 2 -25.64 -9.48 -0.62
CA TYR A 2 -24.58 -10.41 -0.97
C TYR A 2 -23.76 -10.78 0.27
N LYS A 3 -23.15 -11.99 0.23
CA LYS A 3 -22.16 -12.48 1.18
C LYS A 3 -20.78 -12.30 0.56
N ILE A 4 -19.96 -11.44 1.12
CA ILE A 4 -18.66 -11.06 0.57
C ILE A 4 -17.57 -11.38 1.59
N VAL A 5 -16.50 -12.03 1.15
CA VAL A 5 -15.37 -12.39 2.01
C VAL A 5 -14.14 -11.62 1.59
N PHE A 6 -13.49 -10.94 2.55
CA PHE A 6 -12.24 -10.23 2.35
C PHE A 6 -11.06 -11.00 2.94
N PHE A 7 -9.94 -11.00 2.21
CA PHE A 7 -8.64 -11.47 2.70
C PHE A 7 -7.60 -10.36 2.54
N CYS A 8 -6.80 -10.12 3.58
CA CYS A 8 -5.73 -9.12 3.55
C CYS A 8 -4.51 -9.57 4.33
N ILE A 9 -3.32 -9.12 3.92
CA ILE A 9 -2.08 -9.31 4.67
C ILE A 9 -2.02 -8.36 5.88
N PRO A 10 -1.23 -8.69 6.94
CA PRO A 10 -1.11 -7.87 8.16
C PRO A 10 -0.24 -6.62 7.94
N ALA A 11 -0.64 -5.76 7.03
CA ALA A 11 0.07 -4.53 6.73
C ALA A 11 -0.88 -3.33 6.66
N HIS A 12 -0.54 -2.23 7.33
CA HIS A 12 -1.34 -1.00 7.35
C HIS A 12 -1.63 -0.47 5.95
N GLY A 13 -0.62 -0.53 5.05
CA GLY A 13 -0.74 -0.09 3.66
C GLY A 13 -1.74 -0.89 2.82
N HIS A 14 -2.05 -2.10 3.23
CA HIS A 14 -2.96 -3.01 2.55
C HIS A 14 -4.36 -3.03 3.19
N THR A 15 -4.42 -3.05 4.52
CA THR A 15 -5.70 -3.08 5.24
C THR A 15 -6.44 -1.74 5.20
N ASN A 16 -5.75 -0.63 5.49
CA ASN A 16 -6.42 0.67 5.59
C ASN A 16 -7.21 1.08 4.34
N PRO A 17 -6.71 0.91 3.09
CA PRO A 17 -7.47 1.26 1.89
C PRO A 17 -8.78 0.50 1.74
N THR A 18 -8.88 -0.74 2.23
CA THR A 18 -10.08 -1.57 2.09
C THR A 18 -11.20 -1.21 3.07
N LEU A 19 -10.87 -0.58 4.21
CA LEU A 19 -11.84 -0.31 5.28
C LEU A 19 -13.01 0.58 4.81
N GLY A 20 -12.73 1.58 3.97
CA GLY A 20 -13.76 2.43 3.37
C GLY A 20 -14.72 1.63 2.48
N VAL A 21 -14.19 0.71 1.68
CA VAL A 21 -14.96 -0.16 0.78
C VAL A 21 -15.82 -1.13 1.58
N VAL A 22 -15.27 -1.74 2.62
CA VAL A 22 -15.99 -2.65 3.52
C VAL A 22 -17.15 -1.92 4.20
N LYS A 23 -16.90 -0.72 4.74
CA LYS A 23 -17.93 0.11 5.36
C LYS A 23 -19.05 0.45 4.37
N GLU A 24 -18.71 0.79 3.13
CA GLU A 24 -19.66 1.07 2.06
C GLU A 24 -20.53 -0.16 1.75
N LEU A 25 -19.92 -1.33 1.56
CA LEU A 25 -20.65 -2.58 1.31
C LEU A 25 -21.61 -2.94 2.45
N VAL A 26 -21.16 -2.80 3.71
CA VAL A 26 -22.02 -3.03 4.89
C VAL A 26 -23.18 -2.02 4.93
N SER A 27 -22.92 -0.74 4.63
CA SER A 27 -23.96 0.29 4.60
C SER A 27 -25.03 0.05 3.52
N ARG A 28 -24.65 -0.65 2.44
CA ARG A 28 -25.57 -1.10 1.38
C ARG A 28 -26.36 -2.37 1.73
N GLY A 29 -26.16 -2.90 2.94
CA GLY A 29 -26.89 -4.07 3.45
C GLY A 29 -26.27 -5.41 3.05
N HIS A 30 -24.99 -5.44 2.62
CA HIS A 30 -24.27 -6.67 2.37
C HIS A 30 -23.71 -7.24 3.67
N GLN A 31 -23.53 -8.56 3.72
CA GLN A 31 -22.83 -9.25 4.79
C GLN A 31 -21.36 -9.40 4.40
N VAL A 32 -20.46 -8.87 5.23
CA VAL A 32 -19.02 -8.91 4.94
C VAL A 32 -18.29 -9.65 6.06
N TRP A 33 -17.52 -10.67 5.69
CA TRP A 33 -16.55 -11.35 6.55
C TRP A 33 -15.15 -10.92 6.15
N TYR A 34 -14.32 -10.60 7.14
CA TYR A 34 -12.98 -10.10 6.88
C TYR A 34 -11.95 -10.93 7.63
N TYR A 35 -11.18 -11.72 6.87
CA TYR A 35 -10.04 -12.50 7.38
C TYR A 35 -8.81 -11.60 7.46
N SER A 36 -8.28 -11.41 8.66
CA SER A 36 -7.10 -10.60 8.93
C SER A 36 -6.49 -10.98 10.28
N TYR A 37 -5.59 -10.17 10.78
CA TYR A 37 -4.81 -10.37 11.98
C TYR A 37 -5.30 -9.46 13.10
N ASP A 38 -5.08 -9.88 14.36
CA ASP A 38 -5.64 -9.21 15.55
C ASP A 38 -5.23 -7.75 15.68
N LEU A 39 -4.06 -7.38 15.12
CA LEU A 39 -3.62 -5.98 15.00
C LEU A 39 -4.66 -5.05 14.33
N PHE A 40 -5.51 -5.58 13.47
CA PHE A 40 -6.51 -4.82 12.70
C PHE A 40 -7.95 -5.06 13.16
N ARG A 41 -8.16 -5.93 14.15
CA ARG A 41 -9.49 -6.36 14.63
C ARG A 41 -10.44 -5.18 14.87
N GLU A 42 -10.05 -4.23 15.70
CA GLU A 42 -10.90 -3.09 16.08
C GLU A 42 -11.29 -2.25 14.87
N LYS A 43 -10.33 -1.96 13.98
CA LYS A 43 -10.57 -1.16 12.77
C LYS A 43 -11.52 -1.86 11.80
N ILE A 44 -11.41 -3.18 11.66
CA ILE A 44 -12.28 -3.97 10.79
C ILE A 44 -13.69 -4.04 11.39
N GLN A 45 -13.81 -4.37 12.66
CA GLN A 45 -15.12 -4.42 13.35
C GLN A 45 -15.84 -3.07 13.33
N ALA A 46 -15.11 -1.96 13.42
CA ALA A 46 -15.67 -0.60 13.31
C ALA A 46 -16.32 -0.30 11.93
N THR A 47 -16.05 -1.11 10.89
CA THR A 47 -16.74 -1.03 9.59
C THR A 47 -18.09 -1.73 9.57
N GLY A 48 -18.41 -2.53 10.60
CA GLY A 48 -19.57 -3.42 10.67
C GLY A 48 -19.37 -4.81 10.07
N ALA A 49 -18.15 -5.13 9.59
CA ALA A 49 -17.81 -6.46 9.10
C ALA A 49 -17.62 -7.48 10.23
N THR A 50 -17.90 -8.75 9.95
CA THR A 50 -17.53 -9.87 10.82
C THR A 50 -16.04 -10.15 10.68
N TYR A 51 -15.28 -9.86 11.73
CA TYR A 51 -13.84 -10.14 11.76
C TYR A 51 -13.58 -11.62 12.05
N ILE A 52 -12.62 -12.21 11.31
CA ILE A 52 -12.11 -13.56 11.52
C ILE A 52 -10.59 -13.50 11.63
N SER A 53 -10.05 -14.00 12.76
CA SER A 53 -8.61 -13.99 13.03
C SER A 53 -7.87 -15.04 12.18
N CYS A 54 -6.77 -14.60 11.56
CA CYS A 54 -5.79 -15.47 10.93
C CYS A 54 -4.62 -15.85 11.86
N ASP A 55 -4.46 -15.19 13.02
CA ASP A 55 -3.34 -15.42 13.95
C ASP A 55 -3.20 -16.88 14.40
N PRO A 56 -4.28 -17.64 14.67
CA PRO A 56 -4.14 -19.04 15.05
C PRO A 56 -3.46 -19.92 14.01
N PHE A 57 -3.50 -19.53 12.74
CA PHE A 57 -2.89 -20.26 11.63
C PHE A 57 -1.44 -19.82 11.34
N ASP A 58 -1.09 -18.58 11.74
CA ASP A 58 0.27 -18.04 11.59
C ASP A 58 1.22 -18.48 12.73
N ALA A 59 0.72 -19.04 13.82
CA ALA A 59 1.53 -19.49 14.94
C ALA A 59 2.59 -20.53 14.53
N GLU A 60 2.36 -21.27 13.44
CA GLU A 60 3.31 -22.21 12.84
C GLU A 60 4.30 -21.56 11.85
N LEU A 61 4.05 -20.30 11.43
CA LEU A 61 4.80 -19.56 10.42
C LEU A 61 5.83 -18.61 11.04
N GLN A 62 6.49 -19.04 12.12
CA GLN A 62 7.48 -18.19 12.80
C GLN A 62 8.65 -17.85 11.87
N LEU A 63 8.66 -16.60 11.41
CA LEU A 63 9.80 -16.02 10.72
C LEU A 63 10.86 -15.59 11.74
N SER A 64 12.12 -15.92 11.49
CA SER A 64 13.20 -15.30 12.27
C SER A 64 13.22 -13.78 12.02
N PRO A 65 13.77 -12.96 12.93
CA PRO A 65 13.92 -11.52 12.72
C PRO A 65 14.68 -11.18 11.42
N GLU A 66 15.63 -12.03 11.02
CA GLU A 66 16.40 -11.88 9.78
C GLU A 66 15.55 -12.18 8.53
N GLU A 67 14.69 -13.21 8.59
CA GLU A 67 13.76 -13.53 7.52
C GLU A 67 12.68 -12.43 7.38
N ALA A 68 12.14 -11.94 8.48
CA ALA A 68 11.17 -10.83 8.48
C ALA A 68 11.76 -9.57 7.83
N ALA A 69 13.04 -9.24 8.09
CA ALA A 69 13.73 -8.11 7.48
C ALA A 69 13.98 -8.28 5.96
N ARG A 70 13.95 -9.51 5.47
CA ARG A 70 14.14 -9.85 4.04
C ARG A 70 12.83 -10.01 3.30
N LEU A 71 11.71 -10.11 4.01
CA LEU A 71 10.38 -10.25 3.41
C LEU A 71 10.10 -9.06 2.47
N GLY A 72 9.58 -9.33 1.28
CA GLY A 72 9.38 -8.32 0.22
C GLY A 72 10.64 -7.96 -0.59
N LYS A 73 11.85 -8.31 -0.09
CA LYS A 73 13.13 -8.11 -0.81
C LYS A 73 13.65 -9.42 -1.44
N ASP A 74 13.28 -10.56 -0.88
CA ASP A 74 13.65 -11.92 -1.34
C ASP A 74 12.40 -12.62 -1.88
N LEU A 75 12.31 -12.73 -3.21
CA LEU A 75 11.15 -13.30 -3.90
C LEU A 75 10.90 -14.78 -3.52
N ALA A 76 11.98 -15.56 -3.35
CA ALA A 76 11.85 -16.98 -2.98
C ALA A 76 11.33 -17.15 -1.54
N LEU A 77 11.81 -16.31 -0.61
CA LEU A 77 11.31 -16.25 0.76
C LEU A 77 9.84 -15.81 0.79
N SER A 78 9.52 -14.72 0.12
CA SER A 78 8.15 -14.20 0.05
C SER A 78 7.19 -15.25 -0.52
N THR A 79 7.56 -15.94 -1.62
CA THR A 79 6.74 -17.01 -2.20
C THR A 79 6.58 -18.19 -1.23
N ARG A 80 7.62 -18.55 -0.46
CA ARG A 80 7.52 -19.59 0.56
C ARG A 80 6.50 -19.20 1.63
N VAL A 81 6.63 -18.01 2.21
CA VAL A 81 5.72 -17.53 3.27
C VAL A 81 4.28 -17.51 2.77
N LEU A 82 4.03 -16.93 1.59
CA LEU A 82 2.68 -16.91 1.00
C LEU A 82 2.10 -18.31 0.75
N THR A 83 2.95 -19.28 0.35
CA THR A 83 2.54 -20.67 0.17
C THR A 83 2.22 -21.32 1.51
N ASP A 84 3.08 -21.14 2.51
CA ASP A 84 2.91 -21.72 3.84
C ASP A 84 1.62 -21.18 4.49
N THR A 85 1.36 -19.87 4.40
CA THR A 85 0.10 -19.26 4.85
C THR A 85 -1.11 -19.85 4.11
N ALA A 86 -1.05 -19.98 2.79
CA ALA A 86 -2.14 -20.55 2.01
C ALA A 86 -2.46 -21.99 2.45
N LEU A 87 -1.43 -22.82 2.69
CA LEU A 87 -1.60 -24.21 3.12
C LEU A 87 -2.08 -24.32 4.57
N ALA A 88 -1.61 -23.46 5.47
CA ALA A 88 -2.06 -23.44 6.86
C ALA A 88 -3.54 -23.04 6.98
N LEU A 89 -3.99 -22.10 6.14
CA LEU A 89 -5.38 -21.65 6.12
C LEU A 89 -6.33 -22.61 5.36
N ASP A 90 -5.82 -23.50 4.49
CA ASP A 90 -6.61 -24.24 3.50
C ASP A 90 -7.82 -24.95 4.08
N SER A 91 -7.62 -25.84 5.04
CA SER A 91 -8.70 -26.71 5.55
C SER A 91 -9.80 -25.90 6.27
N ALA A 92 -9.41 -24.98 7.14
CA ALA A 92 -10.36 -24.20 7.94
C ALA A 92 -11.12 -23.19 7.07
N VAL A 93 -10.43 -22.51 6.18
CA VAL A 93 -11.06 -21.51 5.29
C VAL A 93 -11.93 -22.18 4.26
N CYS A 94 -11.48 -23.27 3.61
CA CYS A 94 -12.31 -23.98 2.64
C CYS A 94 -13.58 -24.55 3.28
N ALA A 95 -13.50 -25.12 4.49
CA ALA A 95 -14.68 -25.59 5.20
C ALA A 95 -15.66 -24.44 5.53
N HIS A 96 -15.15 -23.30 5.98
CA HIS A 96 -15.98 -22.13 6.22
C HIS A 96 -16.60 -21.56 4.92
N MET A 97 -15.85 -21.49 3.82
CA MET A 97 -16.40 -21.05 2.52
C MET A 97 -17.52 -21.97 2.04
N GLN A 98 -17.38 -23.30 2.22
CA GLN A 98 -18.43 -24.27 1.87
C GLN A 98 -19.71 -24.09 2.70
N GLN A 99 -19.59 -23.74 3.98
CA GLN A 99 -20.75 -23.44 4.84
C GLN A 99 -21.38 -22.10 4.52
N LEU A 100 -20.54 -21.10 4.32
CA LEU A 100 -20.95 -19.71 4.08
C LEU A 100 -21.57 -19.52 2.69
N GLN A 101 -21.00 -20.20 1.68
CA GLN A 101 -21.31 -20.01 0.25
C GLN A 101 -21.30 -18.53 -0.14
N PRO A 102 -20.13 -17.87 -0.11
CA PRO A 102 -20.05 -16.46 -0.43
C PRO A 102 -20.29 -16.21 -1.93
N ASP A 103 -20.91 -15.07 -2.23
CA ASP A 103 -21.15 -14.62 -3.60
C ASP A 103 -19.87 -14.11 -4.27
N CYS A 104 -18.88 -13.66 -3.46
CA CYS A 104 -17.61 -13.15 -3.98
C CYS A 104 -16.53 -13.21 -2.89
N ILE A 105 -15.29 -13.48 -3.32
CA ILE A 105 -14.07 -13.27 -2.54
C ILE A 105 -13.37 -12.03 -3.08
N VAL A 106 -13.01 -11.11 -2.18
CA VAL A 106 -12.15 -9.96 -2.43
C VAL A 106 -10.84 -10.19 -1.69
N ALA A 107 -9.71 -10.24 -2.39
CA ALA A 107 -8.44 -10.38 -1.71
C ALA A 107 -7.45 -9.30 -2.12
N ASP A 108 -6.69 -8.82 -1.12
CA ASP A 108 -5.51 -8.02 -1.38
C ASP A 108 -4.56 -8.75 -2.33
N SER A 109 -3.97 -8.03 -3.27
CA SER A 109 -3.11 -8.60 -4.31
C SER A 109 -1.90 -9.38 -3.76
N MET A 110 -1.52 -9.13 -2.49
CA MET A 110 -0.48 -9.87 -1.79
C MET A 110 -1.04 -11.02 -0.95
N ALA A 111 -2.35 -11.03 -0.63
CA ALA A 111 -3.02 -12.13 0.05
C ALA A 111 -3.39 -13.25 -0.97
N VAL A 112 -2.38 -13.84 -1.57
CA VAL A 112 -2.51 -14.80 -2.68
C VAL A 112 -3.38 -16.03 -2.34
N TRP A 113 -3.49 -16.38 -1.07
CA TRP A 113 -4.37 -17.44 -0.60
C TRP A 113 -5.84 -17.15 -0.89
N GLY A 114 -6.27 -15.90 -0.83
CA GLY A 114 -7.64 -15.52 -1.18
C GLY A 114 -7.97 -15.82 -2.64
N LYS A 115 -7.08 -15.47 -3.58
CA LYS A 115 -7.19 -15.80 -5.00
C LYS A 115 -7.15 -17.31 -5.22
N ALA A 116 -6.20 -18.00 -4.58
CA ALA A 116 -6.04 -19.44 -4.72
C ALA A 116 -7.29 -20.20 -4.23
N ILE A 117 -7.85 -19.83 -3.07
CA ILE A 117 -9.09 -20.41 -2.53
C ILE A 117 -10.28 -20.13 -3.45
N ALA A 118 -10.41 -18.91 -3.96
CA ALA A 118 -11.46 -18.56 -4.93
C ALA A 118 -11.40 -19.46 -6.17
N MET A 119 -10.19 -19.66 -6.73
CA MET A 119 -9.96 -20.58 -7.86
C MET A 119 -10.28 -22.04 -7.52
N LYS A 120 -9.83 -22.52 -6.36
CA LYS A 120 -10.06 -23.91 -5.90
C LYS A 120 -11.55 -24.22 -5.71
N LEU A 121 -12.32 -23.27 -5.19
CA LEU A 121 -13.75 -23.43 -4.88
C LEU A 121 -14.67 -22.87 -5.97
N ASN A 122 -14.12 -22.35 -7.07
CA ASN A 122 -14.86 -21.71 -8.16
C ASN A 122 -15.80 -20.59 -7.66
N ILE A 123 -15.32 -19.75 -6.76
CA ILE A 123 -16.04 -18.59 -6.23
C ILE A 123 -15.61 -17.34 -7.01
N PRO A 124 -16.54 -16.42 -7.38
CA PRO A 124 -16.21 -15.16 -8.01
C PRO A 124 -15.15 -14.39 -7.23
N PHE A 125 -14.23 -13.77 -7.96
CA PHE A 125 -13.06 -13.15 -7.37
C PHE A 125 -12.84 -11.71 -7.82
N VAL A 126 -12.49 -10.84 -6.86
CA VAL A 126 -12.02 -9.48 -7.11
C VAL A 126 -10.68 -9.28 -6.43
N SER A 127 -9.69 -8.84 -7.17
CA SER A 127 -8.40 -8.42 -6.62
C SER A 127 -8.49 -7.00 -6.09
N SER A 128 -7.95 -6.76 -4.89
CA SER A 128 -7.84 -5.45 -4.26
C SER A 128 -6.36 -5.01 -4.29
N THR A 129 -6.02 -4.06 -5.15
CA THR A 129 -4.64 -3.65 -5.43
C THR A 129 -4.35 -2.30 -4.83
N THR A 130 -3.54 -2.27 -3.77
CA THR A 130 -3.20 -1.08 -2.98
C THR A 130 -1.95 -0.34 -3.48
N THR A 131 -1.31 -0.87 -4.52
CA THR A 131 -0.21 -0.25 -5.25
C THR A 131 -0.62 -0.01 -6.71
N PHE A 132 0.34 0.19 -7.63
CA PHE A 132 0.03 0.20 -9.05
C PHE A 132 -0.42 -1.18 -9.55
N ALA A 133 -1.37 -1.18 -10.47
CA ALA A 133 -1.67 -2.35 -11.26
C ALA A 133 -0.53 -2.63 -12.26
N PHE A 134 -0.25 -3.92 -12.48
CA PHE A 134 0.84 -4.36 -13.36
C PHE A 134 0.31 -5.14 -14.55
N ASN A 135 0.81 -4.78 -15.74
CA ASN A 135 0.73 -5.56 -16.96
C ASN A 135 2.08 -5.49 -17.70
N ARG A 136 2.18 -6.06 -18.88
CA ARG A 136 3.44 -6.06 -19.67
C ARG A 136 3.94 -4.65 -20.01
N GLN A 137 3.06 -3.68 -20.20
CA GLN A 137 3.40 -2.31 -20.53
C GLN A 137 3.87 -1.54 -19.29
N SER A 138 3.11 -1.58 -18.21
CA SER A 138 3.46 -0.91 -16.96
C SER A 138 4.74 -1.49 -16.33
N ALA A 139 4.99 -2.80 -16.45
CA ALA A 139 6.22 -3.43 -15.99
C ALA A 139 7.47 -2.93 -16.71
N LYS A 140 7.37 -2.47 -17.99
CA LYS A 140 8.50 -1.88 -18.70
C LYS A 140 8.88 -0.49 -18.20
N VAL A 141 7.92 0.25 -17.66
CA VAL A 141 8.16 1.58 -17.06
C VAL A 141 8.92 1.44 -15.74
N LEU A 142 8.67 0.36 -15.01
CA LEU A 142 9.37 -0.01 -13.78
C LEU A 142 10.64 -0.78 -14.14
N LYS A 143 11.69 -0.07 -14.54
CA LYS A 143 12.99 -0.65 -14.95
C LYS A 143 13.53 -1.55 -13.83
N GLN A 144 13.51 -2.86 -14.03
CA GLN A 144 14.23 -3.80 -13.18
C GLN A 144 15.72 -3.72 -13.49
N SER A 145 16.56 -3.74 -12.49
CA SER A 145 18.01 -3.77 -12.68
C SER A 145 18.44 -5.15 -13.22
N PRO A 146 19.52 -5.24 -14.02
CA PRO A 146 20.07 -6.53 -14.43
C PRO A 146 20.35 -7.48 -13.27
N ALA A 147 20.75 -6.95 -12.12
CA ALA A 147 20.99 -7.73 -10.91
C ALA A 147 19.69 -8.32 -10.31
N GLU A 148 18.56 -7.65 -10.44
CA GLU A 148 17.25 -8.17 -10.03
C GLU A 148 16.79 -9.31 -10.95
N LEU A 149 17.00 -9.19 -12.25
CA LEU A 149 16.71 -10.27 -13.20
C LEU A 149 17.54 -11.53 -12.91
N VAL A 150 18.82 -11.38 -12.64
CA VAL A 150 19.71 -12.50 -12.26
C VAL A 150 19.23 -13.13 -10.94
N ARG A 151 18.90 -12.34 -9.92
CA ARG A 151 18.35 -12.85 -8.65
C ARG A 151 17.04 -13.60 -8.86
N MET A 152 16.17 -13.12 -9.73
CA MET A 152 14.91 -13.77 -10.07
C MET A 152 15.15 -15.15 -10.74
N LEU A 153 16.12 -15.26 -11.67
CA LEU A 153 16.48 -16.54 -12.28
C LEU A 153 16.96 -17.57 -11.24
N PHE A 154 17.79 -17.16 -10.28
CA PHE A 154 18.24 -18.04 -9.20
C PHE A 154 17.13 -18.41 -8.19
N ALA A 155 16.11 -17.59 -8.07
CA ALA A 155 14.94 -17.87 -7.23
C ALA A 155 13.99 -18.91 -7.86
N MET A 156 13.95 -19.03 -9.20
CA MET A 156 12.98 -19.85 -9.93
C MET A 156 12.85 -21.30 -9.45
N PRO A 157 13.94 -22.06 -9.18
CA PRO A 157 13.80 -23.44 -8.69
C PRO A 157 13.08 -23.53 -7.34
N LYS A 158 13.34 -22.56 -6.44
CA LYS A 158 12.68 -22.50 -5.12
C LYS A 158 11.19 -22.13 -5.28
N ILE A 159 10.88 -21.19 -6.15
CA ILE A 159 9.51 -20.79 -6.49
C ILE A 159 8.73 -21.98 -7.07
N GLN A 160 9.32 -22.70 -8.03
CA GLN A 160 8.70 -23.87 -8.64
C GLN A 160 8.38 -24.97 -7.62
N LYS A 161 9.23 -25.13 -6.60
CA LYS A 161 8.94 -26.04 -5.49
C LYS A 161 7.67 -25.62 -4.74
N GLN A 162 7.47 -24.34 -4.48
CA GLN A 162 6.28 -23.84 -3.80
C GLN A 162 5.02 -24.01 -4.65
N ILE A 163 5.09 -23.75 -5.95
CA ILE A 163 3.99 -23.99 -6.89
C ILE A 163 3.55 -25.46 -6.85
N ARG A 164 4.50 -26.39 -6.87
CA ARG A 164 4.17 -27.84 -6.77
C ARG A 164 3.47 -28.19 -5.46
N ARG A 165 3.85 -27.58 -4.34
CA ARG A 165 3.17 -27.77 -3.04
C ARG A 165 1.70 -27.33 -3.11
N LEU A 166 1.44 -26.16 -3.74
CA LEU A 166 0.06 -25.68 -3.95
C LEU A 166 -0.72 -26.61 -4.86
N GLN A 167 -0.13 -27.09 -5.97
CA GLN A 167 -0.76 -28.07 -6.86
C GLN A 167 -1.13 -29.37 -6.15
N GLN A 168 -0.24 -29.89 -5.29
CA GLN A 168 -0.51 -31.08 -4.47
C GLN A 168 -1.67 -30.89 -3.48
N ALA A 169 -1.90 -29.65 -3.03
CA ALA A 169 -3.04 -29.28 -2.20
C ALA A 169 -4.33 -28.98 -3.01
N GLY A 170 -4.31 -29.23 -4.33
CA GLY A 170 -5.47 -29.06 -5.19
C GLY A 170 -5.71 -27.63 -5.69
N TYR A 171 -4.73 -26.75 -5.60
CA TYR A 171 -4.82 -25.40 -6.16
C TYR A 171 -4.50 -25.39 -7.66
N PRO A 172 -5.32 -24.79 -8.53
CA PRO A 172 -5.11 -24.75 -9.98
C PRO A 172 -4.11 -23.66 -10.37
N ILE A 173 -2.90 -23.71 -9.82
CA ILE A 173 -1.81 -22.74 -10.04
C ILE A 173 -0.72 -23.43 -10.86
N HIS A 174 -0.36 -22.86 -12.01
CA HIS A 174 0.62 -23.45 -12.94
C HIS A 174 1.97 -22.73 -12.90
N ASN A 175 1.97 -21.45 -12.59
CA ASN A 175 3.18 -20.61 -12.54
C ASN A 175 3.03 -19.48 -11.53
N ILE A 176 4.12 -18.79 -11.25
CA ILE A 176 4.15 -17.67 -10.29
C ILE A 176 3.26 -16.50 -10.73
N LEU A 177 3.05 -16.31 -12.02
CA LEU A 177 2.24 -15.21 -12.53
C LEU A 177 0.75 -15.44 -12.25
N ASP A 178 0.30 -16.69 -12.18
CA ASP A 178 -1.09 -17.02 -11.77
C ASP A 178 -1.39 -16.49 -10.36
N ILE A 179 -0.35 -16.37 -9.52
CA ILE A 179 -0.45 -15.89 -8.15
C ILE A 179 -0.28 -14.36 -8.10
N LEU A 180 0.77 -13.83 -8.74
CA LEU A 180 1.22 -12.44 -8.57
C LEU A 180 0.57 -11.47 -9.55
N GLN A 181 0.15 -11.92 -10.72
CA GLN A 181 -0.46 -11.05 -11.72
C GLN A 181 -1.96 -11.28 -11.81
N ASN A 182 -2.68 -10.17 -11.90
CA ASN A 182 -4.04 -10.19 -12.39
C ASN A 182 -3.95 -10.17 -13.92
N ASP A 183 -4.51 -11.17 -14.55
CA ASP A 183 -4.69 -11.18 -16.00
C ASP A 183 -5.82 -10.23 -16.41
N ASP A 184 -6.02 -10.06 -17.73
CA ASP A 184 -7.09 -9.20 -18.26
C ASP A 184 -8.50 -9.73 -17.94
N ASN A 185 -8.63 -10.94 -17.37
CA ASN A 185 -9.90 -11.53 -16.94
C ASN A 185 -10.19 -11.35 -15.46
N THR A 186 -9.19 -10.97 -14.66
CA THR A 186 -9.36 -10.76 -13.22
C THR A 186 -9.97 -9.39 -12.93
N HIS A 187 -11.15 -9.35 -12.34
CA HIS A 187 -11.74 -8.12 -11.84
C HIS A 187 -10.84 -7.53 -10.74
N THR A 188 -10.46 -6.26 -10.91
CA THR A 188 -9.48 -5.61 -10.03
C THR A 188 -9.95 -4.23 -9.62
N VAL A 189 -9.93 -3.95 -8.33
CA VAL A 189 -10.06 -2.61 -7.75
C VAL A 189 -8.66 -2.06 -7.49
N VAL A 190 -8.37 -0.87 -8.01
CA VAL A 190 -7.06 -0.20 -7.87
C VAL A 190 -7.25 1.14 -7.17
N TYR A 191 -6.59 1.34 -6.03
CA TYR A 191 -6.76 2.54 -5.19
C TYR A 191 -5.91 3.72 -5.69
N THR A 192 -6.03 4.03 -6.97
CA THR A 192 -5.40 5.20 -7.60
C THR A 192 -6.27 5.72 -8.77
N SER A 193 -5.90 6.86 -9.35
CA SER A 193 -6.56 7.36 -10.56
C SER A 193 -5.90 6.83 -11.83
N PRO A 194 -6.62 6.82 -12.97
CA PRO A 194 -6.02 6.51 -14.27
C PRO A 194 -4.81 7.41 -14.59
N GLU A 195 -4.86 8.68 -14.24
CA GLU A 195 -3.80 9.66 -14.54
C GLU A 195 -2.52 9.40 -13.73
N PHE A 196 -2.65 8.85 -12.51
CA PHE A 196 -1.49 8.49 -11.69
C PHE A 196 -0.99 7.08 -11.97
N GLN A 197 -1.84 6.17 -12.44
CA GLN A 197 -1.46 4.82 -12.84
C GLN A 197 -0.58 4.83 -14.09
N PRO A 198 0.64 4.24 -14.10
CA PRO A 198 1.41 4.06 -15.32
C PRO A 198 0.67 3.23 -16.37
N CYS A 199 0.62 3.70 -17.62
CA CYS A 199 0.01 3.01 -18.75
C CYS A 199 -1.46 2.59 -18.50
N SER A 200 -2.24 3.44 -17.85
CA SER A 200 -3.64 3.13 -17.47
C SER A 200 -4.52 2.76 -18.67
N ASP A 201 -4.25 3.33 -19.84
CA ASP A 201 -4.91 3.07 -21.11
C ASP A 201 -4.73 1.65 -21.67
N THR A 202 -3.82 0.88 -21.08
CA THR A 202 -3.52 -0.50 -21.49
C THR A 202 -4.20 -1.56 -20.63
N PHE A 203 -4.99 -1.15 -19.64
CA PHE A 203 -5.77 -2.04 -18.79
C PHE A 203 -7.19 -2.20 -19.33
N SER A 204 -7.75 -3.41 -19.19
CA SER A 204 -9.12 -3.72 -19.64
C SER A 204 -10.18 -3.09 -18.72
N ASP A 205 -11.46 -3.21 -19.08
CA ASP A 205 -12.63 -2.81 -18.29
C ASP A 205 -12.79 -3.62 -16.97
N LYS A 206 -12.00 -4.68 -16.80
CA LYS A 206 -11.93 -5.44 -15.55
C LYS A 206 -11.30 -4.62 -14.42
N TYR A 207 -10.47 -3.63 -14.76
CA TYR A 207 -9.80 -2.77 -13.78
C TYR A 207 -10.65 -1.54 -13.46
N ALA A 208 -10.95 -1.34 -12.18
CA ALA A 208 -11.63 -0.14 -11.68
C ALA A 208 -10.64 0.72 -10.90
N PHE A 209 -10.22 1.85 -11.48
CA PHE A 209 -9.40 2.86 -10.81
C PHE A 209 -10.31 3.75 -9.96
N VAL A 210 -10.30 3.53 -8.65
CA VAL A 210 -11.28 4.13 -7.75
C VAL A 210 -10.74 5.33 -6.97
N GLY A 211 -9.46 5.66 -7.15
CA GLY A 211 -8.80 6.71 -6.38
C GLY A 211 -8.33 6.23 -5.01
N PRO A 212 -7.51 7.04 -4.31
CA PRO A 212 -7.00 6.67 -3.00
C PRO A 212 -8.10 6.59 -1.95
N SER A 213 -8.00 5.60 -1.06
CA SER A 213 -8.88 5.48 0.09
C SER A 213 -8.32 6.27 1.25
N LEU A 214 -8.95 7.37 1.59
CA LEU A 214 -8.51 8.28 2.63
C LEU A 214 -9.46 8.24 3.83
N ARG A 215 -8.89 8.31 5.03
CA ARG A 215 -9.66 8.58 6.24
C ARG A 215 -9.80 10.09 6.46
N PRO A 216 -10.82 10.57 7.16
CA PRO A 216 -10.85 11.95 7.61
C PRO A 216 -9.71 12.21 8.62
N ALA A 217 -9.27 13.46 8.71
CA ALA A 217 -8.39 13.88 9.79
C ALA A 217 -9.08 13.71 11.14
N ALA A 218 -8.38 13.13 12.10
CA ALA A 218 -8.90 12.94 13.46
C ALA A 218 -8.60 14.13 14.37
N SER A 219 -7.60 14.94 14.01
CA SER A 219 -7.15 16.12 14.77
C SER A 219 -6.81 17.28 13.83
N GLY A 220 -6.68 18.49 14.35
CA GLY A 220 -6.17 19.62 13.62
C GLY A 220 -4.72 19.93 14.03
N ILE A 221 -3.95 20.54 13.14
CA ILE A 221 -2.65 21.15 13.47
C ILE A 221 -2.68 22.64 13.21
N THR A 222 -1.85 23.38 13.94
CA THR A 222 -1.66 24.82 13.71
C THR A 222 -0.40 25.02 12.87
N LYS A 223 -0.55 25.67 11.72
CA LYS A 223 0.58 26.19 10.94
C LYS A 223 0.99 27.52 11.55
N THR A 224 2.21 27.58 12.08
CA THR A 224 2.73 28.72 12.84
C THR A 224 3.71 29.56 12.04
N ARG A 225 4.13 29.09 10.85
CA ARG A 225 5.03 29.76 9.92
C ARG A 225 4.51 29.64 8.49
N ASP A 226 4.97 30.47 7.58
CA ASP A 226 4.52 30.50 6.19
C ASP A 226 4.76 29.16 5.46
N THR A 227 5.86 28.48 5.79
CA THR A 227 6.22 27.20 5.20
C THR A 227 6.23 26.08 6.23
N LEU A 228 5.50 25.01 5.96
CA LEU A 228 5.48 23.77 6.76
C LEU A 228 6.11 22.64 5.97
N VAL A 229 7.22 22.11 6.46
CA VAL A 229 7.90 20.91 5.98
C VAL A 229 7.46 19.72 6.82
N TYR A 230 6.87 18.72 6.20
CA TYR A 230 6.53 17.46 6.85
C TYR A 230 7.57 16.38 6.49
N ILE A 231 7.95 15.54 7.47
CA ILE A 231 8.97 14.50 7.29
C ILE A 231 8.46 13.20 7.93
N SER A 232 8.36 12.13 7.13
CA SER A 232 8.04 10.78 7.63
C SER A 232 8.61 9.70 6.72
N MET A 233 9.34 8.78 7.32
CA MET A 233 9.91 7.62 6.61
C MET A 233 9.03 6.36 6.69
N GLY A 234 7.76 6.52 7.06
CA GLY A 234 6.77 5.43 7.14
C GLY A 234 6.80 4.66 8.45
N THR A 235 6.11 3.52 8.48
CA THR A 235 5.85 2.75 9.71
C THR A 235 6.69 1.47 9.84
N VAL A 236 7.28 0.97 8.75
CA VAL A 236 7.92 -0.35 8.74
C VAL A 236 9.43 -0.27 8.97
N ASP A 237 10.13 0.55 8.20
CA ASP A 237 11.60 0.71 8.31
C ASP A 237 11.92 2.17 8.65
N ASN A 238 11.65 2.56 9.89
CA ASN A 238 11.75 3.93 10.38
C ASN A 238 12.92 4.16 11.35
N ALA A 239 13.79 3.16 11.59
CA ALA A 239 14.96 3.27 12.47
C ALA A 239 16.09 4.14 11.84
N MET A 240 15.74 5.36 11.39
CA MET A 240 16.62 6.25 10.61
C MET A 240 17.17 7.42 11.41
N LEU A 241 17.57 7.17 12.66
CA LEU A 241 18.11 8.22 13.55
C LEU A 241 19.19 9.10 12.89
N PRO A 242 20.19 8.56 12.16
CA PRO A 242 21.19 9.40 11.49
C PRO A 242 20.59 10.37 10.47
N LEU A 243 19.63 9.93 9.68
CA LEU A 243 18.93 10.77 8.70
C LEU A 243 18.17 11.90 9.37
N TYR A 244 17.40 11.59 10.43
CA TYR A 244 16.66 12.63 11.17
C TYR A 244 17.59 13.67 11.80
N ARG A 245 18.70 13.24 12.39
CA ARG A 245 19.72 14.17 12.94
C ARG A 245 20.32 15.10 11.87
N GLN A 246 20.64 14.55 10.70
CA GLN A 246 21.14 15.36 9.58
C GLN A 246 20.10 16.38 9.10
N LEU A 247 18.84 15.96 8.94
CA LEU A 247 17.76 16.85 8.55
C LEU A 247 17.52 17.95 9.59
N ILE A 248 17.48 17.64 10.87
CA ILE A 248 17.31 18.60 11.95
C ILE A 248 18.44 19.62 11.92
N ALA A 249 19.70 19.18 11.79
CA ALA A 249 20.85 20.07 11.74
C ALA A 249 20.77 21.08 10.58
N GLN A 250 20.33 20.66 9.41
CA GLN A 250 20.15 21.53 8.24
C GLN A 250 18.96 22.47 8.39
N LEU A 251 17.84 21.98 8.92
CA LEU A 251 16.59 22.72 9.04
C LEU A 251 16.58 23.69 10.23
N THR A 252 17.50 23.53 11.18
CA THR A 252 17.69 24.43 12.34
C THR A 252 17.88 25.90 11.93
N HIS A 253 18.53 26.15 10.81
CA HIS A 253 18.86 27.50 10.32
C HIS A 253 17.86 28.01 9.26
N THR A 254 16.67 27.39 9.17
CA THR A 254 15.62 27.81 8.24
C THR A 254 14.45 28.46 8.96
N GLU A 255 13.67 29.23 8.22
CA GLU A 255 12.42 29.81 8.72
C GLU A 255 11.22 28.87 8.62
N TYR A 256 11.44 27.58 8.32
CA TYR A 256 10.36 26.60 8.15
C TYR A 256 9.83 26.11 9.49
N GLN A 257 8.53 25.89 9.57
CA GLN A 257 7.97 24.97 10.56
C GLN A 257 8.24 23.55 10.11
N VAL A 258 8.76 22.72 11.00
CA VAL A 258 9.09 21.31 10.66
C VAL A 258 8.36 20.38 11.61
N ILE A 259 7.65 19.40 11.06
CA ILE A 259 7.02 18.31 11.80
C ILE A 259 7.62 17.00 11.33
N LEU A 260 8.21 16.24 12.28
CA LEU A 260 8.73 14.90 12.03
C LEU A 260 7.84 13.84 12.67
N SER A 261 7.46 12.82 11.90
CA SER A 261 6.90 11.57 12.40
C SER A 261 7.97 10.49 12.28
N VAL A 262 8.61 10.15 13.42
CA VAL A 262 9.86 9.36 13.41
C VAL A 262 9.64 7.87 13.69
N GLY A 263 8.40 7.48 14.03
CA GLY A 263 8.07 6.10 14.42
C GLY A 263 8.52 5.76 15.84
N ASP A 264 8.15 4.57 16.29
CA ASP A 264 8.40 4.12 17.66
C ASP A 264 9.83 3.61 17.88
N ARG A 265 10.59 3.39 16.80
CA ARG A 265 11.98 2.86 16.87
C ARG A 265 13.04 3.94 17.11
N VAL A 266 12.68 5.23 17.01
CA VAL A 266 13.58 6.35 17.26
C VAL A 266 13.21 7.01 18.58
N PRO A 267 14.02 6.90 19.63
CA PRO A 267 13.77 7.60 20.88
C PRO A 267 13.81 9.12 20.67
N LEU A 268 12.78 9.86 21.08
CA LEU A 268 12.72 11.32 20.92
C LEU A 268 13.88 12.03 21.66
N SER A 269 14.31 11.47 22.81
CA SER A 269 15.48 11.97 23.55
C SER A 269 16.77 11.95 22.72
N ALA A 270 16.89 11.06 21.74
CA ALA A 270 18.04 10.97 20.85
C ALA A 270 18.06 12.09 19.78
N LEU A 271 16.97 12.83 19.62
CA LEU A 271 16.85 13.97 18.71
C LEU A 271 16.95 15.33 19.43
N ALA A 272 16.87 15.34 20.75
CA ALA A 272 16.92 16.56 21.56
C ALA A 272 18.38 17.13 21.65
N PRO A 273 18.54 18.49 21.86
CA PRO A 273 17.47 19.48 21.89
C PRO A 273 16.97 19.86 20.48
N LEU A 274 15.66 20.15 20.37
CA LEU A 274 15.06 20.63 19.14
C LEU A 274 14.84 22.16 19.19
N PRO A 275 15.10 22.88 18.08
CA PRO A 275 14.71 24.28 17.95
C PRO A 275 13.18 24.46 18.08
N PRO A 276 12.67 25.63 18.50
CA PRO A 276 11.24 25.84 18.75
C PRO A 276 10.33 25.63 17.54
N HIS A 277 10.87 25.73 16.32
CA HIS A 277 10.13 25.55 15.06
C HIS A 277 10.18 24.12 14.51
N ILE A 278 10.91 23.23 15.18
CA ILE A 278 11.04 21.81 14.82
C ILE A 278 10.38 20.95 15.91
N SER A 279 9.41 20.14 15.53
CA SER A 279 8.72 19.21 16.43
C SER A 279 8.87 17.79 15.92
N ALA A 280 9.18 16.85 16.82
CA ALA A 280 9.27 15.43 16.49
C ALA A 280 8.28 14.64 17.36
N TYR A 281 7.60 13.69 16.74
CA TYR A 281 6.62 12.82 17.38
C TYR A 281 6.83 11.37 16.95
N PRO A 282 6.52 10.38 17.78
CA PRO A 282 6.47 8.99 17.33
C PRO A 282 5.48 8.81 16.18
N GLN A 283 4.29 9.38 16.34
CA GLN A 283 3.22 9.36 15.33
C GLN A 283 2.47 10.68 15.32
N VAL A 284 2.01 11.09 14.14
CA VAL A 284 1.13 12.25 13.96
C VAL A 284 -0.08 11.85 13.13
N ASP A 285 -1.14 12.64 13.20
CA ASP A 285 -2.21 12.54 12.21
C ASP A 285 -1.71 13.09 10.87
N GLN A 286 -1.17 12.19 10.02
CA GLN A 286 -0.58 12.54 8.73
C GLN A 286 -1.53 13.35 7.86
N ILE A 287 -2.83 13.02 7.86
CA ILE A 287 -3.82 13.75 7.08
C ILE A 287 -3.95 15.20 7.57
N ALA A 288 -3.99 15.41 8.89
CA ALA A 288 -4.04 16.76 9.45
C ALA A 288 -2.81 17.60 9.10
N VAL A 289 -1.62 16.97 9.10
CA VAL A 289 -0.38 17.64 8.70
C VAL A 289 -0.38 17.96 7.21
N LEU A 290 -0.73 17.00 6.34
CA LEU A 290 -0.75 17.17 4.89
C LEU A 290 -1.74 18.24 4.42
N GLN A 291 -2.84 18.46 5.13
CA GLN A 291 -3.76 19.57 4.83
C GLN A 291 -3.11 20.96 4.94
N LYS A 292 -1.98 21.08 5.60
CA LYS A 292 -1.27 22.35 5.87
C LYS A 292 0.15 22.37 5.33
N ALA A 293 0.72 21.23 4.97
CA ALA A 293 2.10 21.10 4.51
C ALA A 293 2.31 21.73 3.13
N ASP A 294 3.51 22.25 2.92
CA ASP A 294 3.96 22.82 1.66
C ASP A 294 4.86 21.85 0.88
N VAL A 295 5.54 20.98 1.60
CA VAL A 295 6.36 19.88 1.04
C VAL A 295 6.39 18.71 2.02
N PHE A 296 6.43 17.50 1.48
CA PHE A 296 6.54 16.26 2.26
C PHE A 296 7.78 15.47 1.86
N LEU A 297 8.70 15.24 2.80
CA LEU A 297 9.82 14.32 2.64
C LEU A 297 9.40 12.93 3.10
N SER A 298 9.36 11.97 2.17
CA SER A 298 8.79 10.63 2.35
C SER A 298 9.68 9.54 1.76
N HIS A 299 9.52 8.32 2.28
CA HIS A 299 10.10 7.12 1.69
C HIS A 299 9.44 6.67 0.36
N GLY A 300 8.37 7.32 -0.08
CA GLY A 300 7.70 7.00 -1.35
C GLY A 300 6.72 5.82 -1.30
N GLY A 301 6.25 5.41 -0.13
CA GLY A 301 5.20 4.39 -0.01
C GLY A 301 3.88 4.88 -0.62
N MET A 302 3.17 4.00 -1.36
CA MET A 302 2.00 4.36 -2.16
C MET A 302 0.93 5.15 -1.39
N ASN A 303 0.59 4.74 -0.17
CA ASN A 303 -0.43 5.43 0.62
C ASN A 303 0.01 6.84 1.02
N SER A 304 1.24 7.00 1.53
CA SER A 304 1.77 8.31 1.93
C SER A 304 1.86 9.26 0.74
N VAL A 305 2.28 8.76 -0.43
CA VAL A 305 2.31 9.52 -1.67
C VAL A 305 0.91 9.91 -2.12
N SER A 306 -0.03 8.96 -2.09
CA SER A 306 -1.43 9.21 -2.47
C SER A 306 -2.10 10.23 -1.54
N GLU A 307 -1.86 10.13 -0.23
CA GLU A 307 -2.36 11.09 0.76
C GLU A 307 -1.77 12.49 0.50
N SER A 308 -0.46 12.58 0.26
CA SER A 308 0.21 13.85 -0.04
C SER A 308 -0.35 14.49 -1.31
N LEU A 309 -0.39 13.74 -2.41
CA LEU A 309 -0.88 14.23 -3.70
C LEU A 309 -2.37 14.56 -3.68
N TYR A 310 -3.18 13.86 -2.88
CA TYR A 310 -4.60 14.21 -2.70
C TYR A 310 -4.79 15.62 -2.13
N TYR A 311 -3.89 16.07 -1.26
CA TYR A 311 -3.88 17.44 -0.73
C TYR A 311 -3.02 18.41 -1.54
N GLY A 312 -2.53 17.99 -2.71
CA GLY A 312 -1.73 18.84 -3.60
C GLY A 312 -0.35 19.19 -3.02
N VAL A 313 0.19 18.33 -2.14
CA VAL A 313 1.50 18.54 -1.50
C VAL A 313 2.57 17.81 -2.30
N PRO A 314 3.56 18.54 -2.88
CA PRO A 314 4.67 17.92 -3.61
C PRO A 314 5.66 17.23 -2.67
N LEU A 315 6.45 16.28 -3.22
CA LEU A 315 7.26 15.37 -2.43
C LEU A 315 8.76 15.44 -2.74
N VAL A 316 9.56 15.32 -1.68
CA VAL A 316 10.95 14.84 -1.74
C VAL A 316 10.93 13.35 -1.39
N LEU A 317 11.51 12.49 -2.22
CA LEU A 317 11.32 11.05 -2.14
C LEU A 317 12.63 10.31 -1.91
N LEU A 318 12.65 9.42 -0.90
CA LEU A 318 13.81 8.61 -0.48
C LEU A 318 13.45 7.12 -0.49
N PRO A 319 13.27 6.49 -1.67
CA PRO A 319 12.79 5.12 -1.77
C PRO A 319 13.80 4.10 -1.25
N GLN A 320 13.32 3.10 -0.51
CA GLN A 320 14.12 2.03 0.10
C GLN A 320 13.82 0.65 -0.54
N THR A 321 12.61 0.46 -1.07
CA THR A 321 12.17 -0.80 -1.69
C THR A 321 11.94 -0.62 -3.20
N THR A 322 11.82 -1.75 -3.92
CA THR A 322 11.51 -1.74 -5.37
C THR A 322 10.15 -1.11 -5.65
N GLU A 323 9.13 -1.38 -4.82
CA GLU A 323 7.82 -0.76 -4.93
C GLU A 323 7.91 0.77 -4.79
N GLN A 324 8.57 1.24 -3.72
CA GLN A 324 8.76 2.67 -3.47
C GLN A 324 9.51 3.38 -4.60
N ARG A 325 10.51 2.70 -5.20
CA ARG A 325 11.20 3.22 -6.40
C ARG A 325 10.25 3.40 -7.58
N GLY A 326 9.34 2.46 -7.78
CA GLY A 326 8.32 2.55 -8.83
C GLY A 326 7.38 3.74 -8.62
N VAL A 327 6.91 3.94 -7.41
CA VAL A 327 6.05 5.08 -7.04
C VAL A 327 6.81 6.39 -7.19
N THR A 328 8.05 6.46 -6.69
CA THR A 328 8.94 7.62 -6.81
C THR A 328 9.16 8.02 -8.27
N ALA A 329 9.50 7.05 -9.11
CA ALA A 329 9.70 7.29 -10.55
C ALA A 329 8.46 7.90 -11.21
N GLN A 330 7.25 7.45 -10.84
CA GLN A 330 6.00 7.98 -11.35
C GLN A 330 5.74 9.41 -10.87
N VAL A 331 5.95 9.70 -9.58
CA VAL A 331 5.82 11.06 -9.04
C VAL A 331 6.77 12.03 -9.73
N CYS A 332 8.05 11.63 -9.89
CA CYS A 332 9.06 12.44 -10.59
C CYS A 332 8.71 12.63 -12.08
N ARG A 333 8.23 11.58 -12.77
CA ARG A 333 7.79 11.66 -14.17
C ARG A 333 6.64 12.65 -14.36
N LEU A 334 5.73 12.74 -13.40
CA LEU A 334 4.59 13.67 -13.42
C LEU A 334 4.95 15.07 -12.93
N GLY A 335 6.18 15.28 -12.45
CA GLY A 335 6.66 16.57 -11.96
C GLY A 335 6.10 16.98 -10.60
N ALA A 336 5.52 16.05 -9.82
CA ALA A 336 4.94 16.33 -8.52
C ALA A 336 5.91 16.12 -7.34
N GLY A 337 7.16 15.80 -7.64
CA GLY A 337 8.22 15.62 -6.65
C GLY A 337 9.56 15.32 -7.31
N LEU A 338 10.57 15.17 -6.48
CA LEU A 338 11.91 14.81 -6.92
C LEU A 338 12.57 13.82 -5.95
N GLU A 339 13.51 13.04 -6.49
CA GLU A 339 14.44 12.21 -5.73
C GLU A 339 15.78 12.95 -5.64
N PRO A 340 16.33 13.22 -4.43
CA PRO A 340 17.61 13.87 -4.30
C PRO A 340 18.75 12.97 -4.78
N LYS A 341 19.87 13.57 -5.17
CA LYS A 341 21.04 12.83 -5.71
C LYS A 341 21.67 11.89 -4.67
N ASP A 342 21.63 12.29 -3.41
CA ASP A 342 22.10 11.53 -2.27
C ASP A 342 21.28 11.89 -1.01
N THR A 343 21.54 11.17 0.09
CA THR A 343 20.83 11.35 1.35
C THR A 343 21.60 12.23 2.36
N SER A 344 22.60 13.00 1.90
CA SER A 344 23.29 13.95 2.76
C SER A 344 22.37 15.12 3.17
N GLY A 345 22.58 15.68 4.35
CA GLY A 345 21.77 16.79 4.84
C GLY A 345 21.70 17.98 3.87
N PRO A 346 22.82 18.46 3.30
CA PRO A 346 22.78 19.53 2.29
C PRO A 346 22.00 19.18 1.04
N SER A 347 22.10 17.96 0.53
CA SER A 347 21.35 17.48 -0.64
C SER A 347 19.84 17.46 -0.37
N LEU A 348 19.44 17.00 0.82
CA LEU A 348 18.04 16.97 1.26
C LEU A 348 17.45 18.37 1.43
N LEU A 349 18.20 19.31 2.04
CA LEU A 349 17.77 20.70 2.17
C LEU A 349 17.63 21.35 0.79
N ALA A 350 18.58 21.15 -0.12
CA ALA A 350 18.52 21.67 -1.48
C ALA A 350 17.30 21.12 -2.25
N ALA A 351 16.96 19.84 -2.05
CA ALA A 351 15.77 19.23 -2.64
C ALA A 351 14.48 19.89 -2.13
N ILE A 352 14.36 20.10 -0.82
CA ILE A 352 13.21 20.81 -0.22
C ILE A 352 13.10 22.23 -0.79
N GLN A 353 14.21 22.97 -0.83
CA GLN A 353 14.26 24.34 -1.37
C GLN A 353 13.91 24.39 -2.86
N THR A 354 14.36 23.42 -3.65
CA THR A 354 14.01 23.29 -5.08
C THR A 354 12.51 23.15 -5.28
N ILE A 355 11.85 22.30 -4.50
CA ILE A 355 10.39 22.13 -4.58
C ILE A 355 9.67 23.42 -4.17
N LEU A 356 10.08 24.04 -3.08
CA LEU A 356 9.44 25.25 -2.56
C LEU A 356 9.61 26.46 -3.49
N ALA A 357 10.77 26.56 -4.16
CA ALA A 357 11.08 27.66 -5.08
C ALA A 357 10.41 27.53 -6.46
N ASN A 358 10.00 26.31 -6.85
CA ASN A 358 9.42 26.05 -8.17
C ASN A 358 7.93 25.67 -8.04
N PRO A 359 6.99 26.59 -8.38
CA PRO A 359 5.55 26.34 -8.29
C PRO A 359 5.07 25.18 -9.17
N GLY A 360 5.82 24.82 -10.21
CA GLY A 360 5.48 23.71 -11.10
C GLY A 360 5.27 22.38 -10.39
N TYR A 361 5.98 22.12 -9.28
CA TYR A 361 5.79 20.91 -8.47
C TYR A 361 4.42 20.91 -7.78
N ARG A 362 4.02 22.04 -7.22
CA ARG A 362 2.69 22.17 -6.57
C ARG A 362 1.56 22.13 -7.58
N GLU A 363 1.73 22.73 -8.74
CA GLU A 363 0.76 22.66 -9.83
C GLU A 363 0.59 21.22 -10.33
N ALA A 364 1.68 20.48 -10.49
CA ALA A 364 1.64 19.07 -10.88
C ALA A 364 0.94 18.21 -9.80
N ALA A 365 1.28 18.42 -8.52
CA ALA A 365 0.59 17.75 -7.41
C ALA A 365 -0.92 18.11 -7.38
N GLY A 366 -1.27 19.37 -7.69
CA GLY A 366 -2.66 19.83 -7.82
C GLY A 366 -3.43 19.12 -8.92
N ARG A 367 -2.83 18.94 -10.11
CA ARG A 367 -3.46 18.17 -11.20
C ARG A 367 -3.74 16.71 -10.81
N ILE A 368 -2.82 16.07 -10.08
CA ILE A 368 -3.03 14.71 -9.57
C ILE A 368 -4.11 14.70 -8.49
N SER A 369 -4.13 15.70 -7.60
CA SER A 369 -5.20 15.86 -6.59
C SER A 369 -6.58 15.92 -7.24
N GLU A 370 -6.74 16.70 -8.29
CA GLU A 370 -7.99 16.79 -9.04
C GLU A 370 -8.39 15.44 -9.66
N SER A 371 -7.41 14.69 -10.22
CA SER A 371 -7.68 13.36 -10.77
C SER A 371 -8.16 12.39 -9.70
N PHE A 372 -7.53 12.40 -8.53
CA PHE A 372 -7.94 11.57 -7.38
C PHE A 372 -9.36 11.92 -6.90
N ARG A 373 -9.71 13.20 -6.84
CA ARG A 373 -11.03 13.67 -6.41
C ARG A 373 -12.15 13.36 -7.38
N ARG A 374 -11.84 13.17 -8.68
CA ARG A 374 -12.81 12.73 -9.69
C ARG A 374 -13.10 11.23 -9.62
N CYS A 375 -12.28 10.44 -8.94
CA CYS A 375 -12.48 9.02 -8.82
C CYS A 375 -13.68 8.69 -7.91
N PRO A 376 -14.39 7.57 -8.16
CA PRO A 376 -15.63 7.23 -7.45
C PRO A 376 -15.40 6.73 -6.00
N GLY A 377 -14.16 6.52 -5.58
CA GLY A 377 -13.81 6.12 -4.21
C GLY A 377 -14.38 4.75 -3.80
N ALA A 378 -14.72 4.65 -2.52
CA ALA A 378 -15.27 3.43 -1.93
C ALA A 378 -16.58 2.98 -2.59
N SER A 379 -17.41 3.93 -3.03
CA SER A 379 -18.66 3.62 -3.74
C SER A 379 -18.39 2.90 -5.06
N GLY A 380 -17.45 3.41 -5.89
CA GLY A 380 -17.10 2.74 -7.15
C GLY A 380 -16.42 1.38 -6.96
N ALA A 381 -15.66 1.20 -5.87
CA ALA A 381 -15.13 -0.12 -5.52
C ALA A 381 -16.26 -1.10 -5.15
N ALA A 382 -17.23 -0.65 -4.37
CA ALA A 382 -18.42 -1.44 -4.02
C ALA A 382 -19.23 -1.80 -5.28
N ASP A 383 -19.47 -0.84 -6.21
CA ASP A 383 -20.16 -1.08 -7.48
C ASP A 383 -19.46 -2.18 -8.31
N LYS A 384 -18.12 -2.14 -8.36
CA LYS A 384 -17.33 -3.16 -9.06
C LYS A 384 -17.52 -4.54 -8.42
N ILE A 385 -17.45 -4.65 -7.10
CA ILE A 385 -17.64 -5.89 -6.37
C ILE A 385 -19.06 -6.43 -6.57
N GLU A 386 -20.09 -5.58 -6.42
CA GLU A 386 -21.47 -5.97 -6.67
C GLU A 386 -21.70 -6.44 -8.12
N SER A 387 -21.03 -5.82 -9.10
CA SER A 387 -21.13 -6.23 -10.50
C SER A 387 -20.65 -7.67 -10.72
N VAL A 388 -19.58 -8.06 -10.01
CA VAL A 388 -19.05 -9.44 -10.05
C VAL A 388 -20.01 -10.41 -9.39
N CYS A 389 -20.57 -10.06 -8.23
CA CYS A 389 -21.60 -10.88 -7.58
C CYS A 389 -22.81 -11.12 -8.50
N ARG A 390 -23.29 -10.07 -9.21
CA ARG A 390 -24.44 -10.18 -10.13
C ARG A 390 -24.17 -11.04 -11.35
N GLN A 391 -22.97 -11.03 -11.90
CA GLN A 391 -22.63 -11.81 -13.10
C GLN A 391 -22.64 -13.32 -12.84
N HIS A 392 -22.37 -13.73 -11.62
CA HIS A 392 -22.31 -15.15 -11.25
C HIS A 392 -23.67 -15.78 -10.89
N LEU A 393 -24.66 -14.95 -10.57
CA LEU A 393 -26.03 -15.40 -10.29
C LEU A 393 -26.88 -15.63 -11.57
N ARG A 394 -26.31 -15.35 -12.73
CA ARG A 394 -26.92 -15.60 -14.05
C ARG A 394 -26.30 -16.80 -14.71
#